data_409b426bbd8868c28d039a91d96d759d
#
_entry.id   409b426bbd8868c28d039a91d96d759d
#
_cell.length_a   1.000
_cell.length_b   1.000
_cell.length_c   1.000
_cell.angle_alpha   90.00
_cell.angle_beta   90.00
_cell.angle_gamma   90.00
#
_symmetry.space_group_name_H-M   'P 1'
#
loop_
_entity.id
_entity.type
_entity.pdbx_description
1 polymer ?
#
loop_
_entity_poly.entity_id
_entity_poly.type
_entity_poly.pdbx_seq_one_letter_code
_entity_poly.pdbx_strand_id
1 'polypeptide(L)' 'MAKFPIDAPKTKVIKVLEKFGFSIVREKEHISMIRKNSDGTTTPLTLPNHKQIKSSTLRSICTQSGISRDDFIAAYDKT' A
#
# COMPACT_ATOMS: atom_id res chain seq x y z
N MET A 1 5.15 18.10 9.20
CA MET A 1 4.18 17.02 9.03
C MET A 1 4.40 16.31 7.71
N ALA A 2 4.47 15.00 7.73
CA ALA A 2 4.64 14.22 6.51
C ALA A 2 3.35 14.25 5.68
N LYS A 3 3.49 14.40 4.37
CA LYS A 3 2.37 14.42 3.45
C LYS A 3 2.56 13.33 2.40
N PHE A 4 1.45 12.74 1.94
CA PHE A 4 1.52 11.81 0.83
C PHE A 4 1.97 12.56 -0.43
N PRO A 5 2.77 11.89 -1.30
CA PRO A 5 3.06 12.47 -2.61
C PRO A 5 1.78 12.63 -3.41
N ILE A 6 1.75 13.62 -4.30
CA ILE A 6 0.56 13.86 -5.14
C ILE A 6 0.30 12.65 -6.03
N ASP A 7 1.37 12.13 -6.65
CA ASP A 7 1.32 10.92 -7.45
C ASP A 7 2.51 10.06 -7.08
N ALA A 8 2.27 8.78 -6.84
CA ALA A 8 3.30 7.83 -6.47
C ALA A 8 3.35 6.70 -7.51
N PRO A 9 4.55 6.32 -7.99
CA PRO A 9 4.64 5.18 -8.91
C PRO A 9 4.08 3.92 -8.26
N LYS A 10 3.24 3.21 -9.00
CA LYS A 10 2.62 1.97 -8.52
C LYS A 10 3.66 0.98 -7.98
N THR A 11 4.75 0.80 -8.71
CA THR A 11 5.80 -0.15 -8.32
C THR A 11 6.41 0.21 -6.97
N LYS A 12 6.58 1.50 -6.70
CA LYS A 12 7.13 1.96 -5.42
C LYS A 12 6.13 1.73 -4.28
N VAL A 13 4.85 2.00 -4.54
CA VAL A 13 3.79 1.75 -3.56
C VAL A 13 3.73 0.27 -3.18
N ILE A 14 3.79 -0.62 -4.19
CA ILE A 14 3.78 -2.05 -3.96
C ILE A 14 4.99 -2.48 -3.12
N LYS A 15 6.18 -1.95 -3.41
CA LYS A 15 7.37 -2.27 -2.63
C LYS A 15 7.22 -1.85 -1.17
N VAL A 16 6.62 -0.70 -0.92
CA VAL A 16 6.35 -0.25 0.45
C VAL A 16 5.42 -1.24 1.14
N LEU A 17 4.33 -1.64 0.49
CA LEU A 17 3.38 -2.59 1.05
C LEU A 17 4.02 -3.94 1.33
N GLU A 18 4.91 -4.39 0.44
CA GLU A 18 5.65 -5.64 0.66
C GLU A 18 6.52 -5.57 1.91
N LYS A 19 7.09 -4.41 2.22
CA LYS A 19 7.87 -4.22 3.45
C LYS A 19 7.01 -4.39 4.70
N PHE A 20 5.70 -4.14 4.59
CA PHE A 20 4.76 -4.32 5.69
C PHE A 20 4.11 -5.70 5.69
N GLY A 21 4.60 -6.62 4.86
CA GLY A 21 4.16 -8.00 4.87
C GLY A 21 3.06 -8.35 3.87
N PHE A 22 2.68 -7.41 3.01
CA PHE A 22 1.69 -7.68 1.98
C PHE A 22 2.31 -8.40 0.79
N SER A 23 1.52 -9.27 0.16
CA SER A 23 1.93 -9.93 -1.07
C SER A 23 0.78 -9.88 -2.08
N ILE A 24 1.12 -9.84 -3.36
CA ILE A 24 0.13 -9.79 -4.44
C ILE A 24 -0.49 -11.18 -4.59
N VAL A 25 -1.83 -11.23 -4.59
CA VAL A 25 -2.57 -12.46 -4.85
C VAL A 25 -3.28 -12.41 -6.19
N ARG A 26 -3.50 -11.22 -6.73
CA ARG A 26 -4.16 -11.07 -8.03
C ARG A 26 -3.79 -9.71 -8.61
N GLU A 27 -3.51 -9.70 -9.91
CA GLU A 27 -3.16 -8.45 -10.60
C GLU A 27 -3.91 -8.41 -11.93
N LYS A 28 -4.99 -7.65 -11.95
CA LYS A 28 -5.82 -7.42 -13.14
C LYS A 28 -6.12 -5.92 -13.23
N GLU A 29 -7.40 -5.54 -13.39
CA GLU A 29 -7.81 -4.13 -13.36
C GLU A 29 -7.50 -3.49 -12.01
N HIS A 30 -7.59 -4.31 -10.94
CA HIS A 30 -7.17 -3.92 -9.59
C HIS A 30 -6.14 -4.92 -9.11
N ILE A 31 -5.25 -4.45 -8.25
CA ILE A 31 -4.26 -5.30 -7.61
C ILE A 31 -4.79 -5.67 -6.23
N SER A 32 -4.92 -6.96 -5.97
CA SER A 32 -5.34 -7.46 -4.67
C SER A 32 -4.12 -7.99 -3.93
N MET A 33 -3.94 -7.55 -2.70
CA MET A 33 -2.85 -7.96 -1.84
C MET A 33 -3.40 -8.46 -0.50
N ILE A 34 -2.66 -9.32 0.16
CA ILE A 34 -3.01 -9.77 1.51
C ILE A 34 -1.78 -9.77 2.39
N ARG A 35 -2.00 -9.59 3.68
CA ARG A 35 -0.99 -9.76 4.71
C ARG A 35 -1.51 -10.81 5.70
N LYS A 36 -0.67 -11.81 5.97
CA LYS A 36 -0.97 -12.78 7.01
C LYS A 36 -0.51 -12.21 8.35
N ASN A 37 -1.44 -12.12 9.29
CA ASN A 37 -1.16 -11.58 10.61
C ASN A 37 -0.70 -12.71 11.56
N SER A 38 -0.01 -12.33 12.63
CA SER A 38 0.54 -13.29 13.59
C SER A 38 -0.54 -14.08 14.31
N ASP A 39 -1.76 -13.55 14.40
CA ASP A 39 -2.89 -14.23 15.08
C ASP A 39 -3.66 -15.18 14.15
N GLY A 40 -3.18 -15.40 12.93
CA GLY A 40 -3.82 -16.29 11.96
C GLY A 40 -4.84 -15.62 11.07
N THR A 41 -5.13 -14.35 11.29
CA THR A 41 -6.05 -13.60 10.42
C THR A 41 -5.31 -13.03 9.21
N THR A 42 -6.05 -12.55 8.22
CA THR A 42 -5.48 -11.90 7.06
C THR A 42 -6.07 -10.50 6.88
N THR A 43 -5.26 -9.57 6.39
CA THR A 43 -5.70 -8.21 6.07
C THR A 43 -5.70 -8.07 4.55
N PRO A 44 -6.88 -7.94 3.93
CA PRO A 44 -6.95 -7.73 2.47
C PRO A 44 -6.74 -6.26 2.13
N LEU A 45 -6.25 -6.02 0.93
CA LEU A 45 -6.02 -4.68 0.43
C LEU A 45 -6.21 -4.69 -1.08
N THR A 46 -6.91 -3.69 -1.60
CA THR A 46 -7.11 -3.54 -3.04
C THR A 46 -6.70 -2.14 -3.46
N LEU A 47 -5.95 -2.04 -4.54
CA LEU A 47 -5.56 -0.75 -5.09
C LEU A 47 -5.73 -0.78 -6.61
N PRO A 48 -5.96 0.39 -7.24
CA PRO A 48 -6.12 0.43 -8.69
C PRO A 48 -4.79 0.12 -9.37
N ASN A 49 -4.87 -0.58 -10.50
CA ASN A 49 -3.68 -0.95 -11.27
C ASN A 49 -3.35 0.18 -12.25
N HIS A 50 -3.04 1.35 -11.72
CA HIS A 50 -2.66 2.53 -12.49
C HIS A 50 -1.17 2.80 -12.30
N LYS A 51 -0.53 3.33 -13.33
CA LYS A 51 0.89 3.65 -13.31
C LYS A 51 1.24 4.57 -12.13
N GLN A 52 0.38 5.53 -11.85
CA GLN A 52 0.55 6.48 -10.76
C GLN A 52 -0.61 6.34 -9.79
N ILE A 53 -0.31 6.31 -8.51
CA ILE A 53 -1.30 6.21 -7.45
C ILE A 53 -1.46 7.59 -6.81
N LYS A 54 -2.69 8.10 -6.81
CA LYS A 54 -2.97 9.45 -6.27
C LYS A 54 -2.95 9.44 -4.74
N SER A 55 -2.72 10.62 -4.16
CA SER A 55 -2.67 10.78 -2.71
C SER A 55 -3.95 10.33 -2.00
N SER A 56 -5.12 10.57 -2.61
CA SER A 56 -6.39 10.12 -2.04
C SER A 56 -6.46 8.59 -1.98
N THR A 57 -5.92 7.91 -2.99
CA THR A 57 -5.84 6.45 -3.00
C THR A 57 -4.84 5.94 -1.96
N LEU A 58 -3.72 6.65 -1.79
CA LEU A 58 -2.74 6.30 -0.75
C LEU A 58 -3.37 6.38 0.64
N ARG A 59 -4.22 7.37 0.87
CA ARG A 59 -4.95 7.50 2.13
C ARG A 59 -5.85 6.29 2.35
N SER A 60 -6.57 5.86 1.32
CA SER A 60 -7.42 4.67 1.39
C SER A 60 -6.61 3.42 1.65
N ILE A 61 -5.44 3.29 1.01
CA ILE A 61 -4.53 2.16 1.20
C ILE A 61 -4.10 2.08 2.67
N CYS A 62 -3.71 3.20 3.26
CA CYS A 62 -3.33 3.23 4.66
C CYS A 62 -4.48 2.83 5.57
N THR A 63 -5.69 3.30 5.28
CA THR A 63 -6.87 2.93 6.06
C THR A 63 -7.14 1.42 5.98
N GLN A 64 -7.11 0.85 4.79
CA GLN A 64 -7.38 -0.57 4.59
C GLN A 64 -6.29 -1.45 5.24
N SER A 65 -5.04 -1.04 5.14
CA SER A 65 -3.90 -1.83 5.59
C SER A 65 -3.62 -1.69 7.08
N GLY A 66 -4.15 -0.64 7.71
CA GLY A 66 -3.83 -0.34 9.09
C GLY A 66 -2.44 0.29 9.27
N ILE A 67 -1.77 0.65 8.18
CA ILE A 67 -0.48 1.33 8.23
C ILE A 67 -0.73 2.81 8.46
N SER A 68 -0.04 3.41 9.45
CA SER A 68 -0.17 4.85 9.67
C SER A 68 0.44 5.62 8.50
N ARG A 69 -0.06 6.82 8.27
CA ARG A 69 0.48 7.69 7.22
C ARG A 69 1.97 7.91 7.41
N ASP A 70 2.39 8.18 8.64
CA ASP A 70 3.80 8.47 8.94
C ASP A 70 4.68 7.25 8.66
N ASP A 71 4.24 6.07 9.03
CA ASP A 71 4.98 4.83 8.76
C ASP A 71 5.07 4.56 7.26
N PHE A 72 3.98 4.77 6.54
CA PHE A 72 3.95 4.58 5.09
C PHE A 72 4.94 5.53 4.40
N ILE A 73 4.88 6.81 4.75
CA ILE A 73 5.74 7.82 4.12
C ILE A 73 7.21 7.57 4.45
N ALA A 74 7.53 7.19 5.69
CA ALA A 74 8.89 6.87 6.08
C ALA A 74 9.44 5.71 5.24
N ALA A 75 8.64 4.65 5.06
CA ALA A 75 9.04 3.52 4.22
C ALA A 75 9.15 3.92 2.74
N TYR A 76 8.23 4.77 2.28
CA TYR A 76 8.22 5.27 0.90
C TYR A 76 9.50 6.05 0.60
N ASP A 77 9.91 6.92 1.51
CA ASP A 77 11.11 7.73 1.31
C ASP A 77 12.38 6.89 1.27
N LYS A 78 12.39 5.73 1.91
CA LYS A 78 13.52 4.81 1.93
C LYS A 78 13.54 3.81 0.77
N THR A 79 12.48 3.79 0.00
CA THR A 79 12.33 2.79 -1.09
C THR A 79 12.95 3.25 -2.40
#